data_a110031cd5688940ebb3d8001c1df1a5
#
_entry.id   a110031cd5688940ebb3d8001c1df1a5
#
_cell.length_a   1.000
_cell.length_b   1.000
_cell.length_c   1.000
_cell.angle_alpha   90.00
_cell.angle_beta   90.00
_cell.angle_gamma   90.00
#
_symmetry.space_group_name_H-M   'P 1'
#
loop_
_entity.id
_entity.type
_entity.pdbx_description
1 polymer ?
#
loop_
_entity_poly.entity_id
_entity_poly.type
_entity_poly.pdbx_seq_one_letter_code
_entity_poly.pdbx_strand_id
1 'polypeptide(L)'
;MLKRPLSIQHHDFAGFMLMECLFVITISSILFVCIGRTYPYIINELTSSYQQYRLEIYLKQRLQLLETQLRRAGYCNGNCAIKEAFLPAPLKIGHYPYHPHGSCVLFVYDMNNNGRWESPEEQESDHFGFRLKNGQLEQRRGVQNCDSTGWQQIFDKEEIEVTEFILTPYTHYSPIKKRAFNYLSLSLKFQSKQNTNLKVHYQTSIRLRNIS
;
A
#
# COMPACT_ATOMS: atom_id res chain seq x y z
N MET A 1 15.81 81.83 36.62
CA MET A 1 15.63 80.37 36.56
C MET A 1 14.13 80.05 36.62
N LEU A 2 13.50 79.85 35.45
CA LEU A 2 12.08 79.55 35.35
C LEU A 2 11.89 78.04 35.36
N LYS A 3 11.23 77.52 36.41
CA LYS A 3 10.73 76.12 36.46
C LYS A 3 9.51 76.00 35.58
N ARG A 4 9.55 75.18 34.51
CA ARG A 4 8.36 74.77 33.77
C ARG A 4 7.56 73.74 34.61
N PRO A 5 6.23 73.90 34.72
CA PRO A 5 5.40 72.90 35.37
C PRO A 5 5.29 71.65 34.43
N LEU A 6 5.48 70.43 35.01
CA LEU A 6 5.18 69.18 34.36
C LEU A 6 3.67 69.05 34.17
N SER A 7 3.21 69.06 32.92
CA SER A 7 1.84 68.72 32.57
C SER A 7 1.61 67.21 32.76
N ILE A 8 0.86 66.82 33.76
CA ILE A 8 0.37 65.44 33.94
C ILE A 8 -0.74 65.28 32.91
N GLN A 9 -0.50 64.47 31.87
CA GLN A 9 -1.51 64.03 30.92
C GLN A 9 -2.39 63.03 31.63
N HIS A 10 -3.60 63.43 31.99
CA HIS A 10 -4.66 62.51 32.42
C HIS A 10 -5.09 61.71 31.20
N HIS A 11 -4.81 60.42 31.19
CA HIS A 11 -5.47 59.46 30.28
C HIS A 11 -6.89 59.26 30.82
N ASP A 12 -7.84 59.80 30.11
CA ASP A 12 -9.27 59.51 30.34
C ASP A 12 -9.51 58.04 30.03
N PHE A 13 -9.66 57.21 31.06
CA PHE A 13 -10.16 55.87 30.91
C PHE A 13 -11.63 55.95 30.57
N ALA A 14 -11.97 55.89 29.30
CA ALA A 14 -13.34 55.76 28.86
C ALA A 14 -13.90 54.43 29.41
N GLY A 15 -14.87 54.54 30.30
CA GLY A 15 -15.54 53.33 30.87
C GLY A 15 -16.30 52.57 29.77
N PHE A 16 -16.12 51.27 29.69
CA PHE A 16 -16.87 50.40 28.82
C PHE A 16 -18.36 50.55 29.10
N MET A 17 -19.16 50.90 28.06
CA MET A 17 -20.62 50.98 28.19
C MET A 17 -21.20 49.56 28.31
N LEU A 18 -22.19 49.38 29.16
CA LEU A 18 -22.92 48.10 29.36
C LEU A 18 -23.40 47.48 28.05
N MET A 19 -23.72 48.31 27.08
CA MET A 19 -24.12 47.94 25.71
C MET A 19 -22.96 47.23 24.97
N GLU A 20 -21.72 47.66 25.07
CA GLU A 20 -20.56 47.04 24.42
C GLU A 20 -20.32 45.64 25.00
N CYS A 21 -20.44 45.44 26.31
CA CYS A 21 -20.35 44.13 26.94
C CYS A 21 -21.43 43.17 26.43
N LEU A 22 -22.67 43.63 26.25
CA LEU A 22 -23.76 42.84 25.72
C LEU A 22 -23.47 42.38 24.26
N PHE A 23 -22.98 43.30 23.41
CA PHE A 23 -22.61 42.95 22.03
C PHE A 23 -21.46 41.91 22.00
N VAL A 24 -20.45 42.08 22.79
CA VAL A 24 -19.32 41.11 22.86
C VAL A 24 -19.82 39.73 23.29
N ILE A 25 -20.66 39.65 24.33
CA ILE A 25 -21.20 38.37 24.83
C ILE A 25 -22.09 37.71 23.75
N THR A 26 -22.94 38.45 23.09
CA THR A 26 -23.83 37.89 22.04
C THR A 26 -23.03 37.39 20.85
N ILE A 27 -22.09 38.15 20.33
CA ILE A 27 -21.24 37.72 19.22
C ILE A 27 -20.37 36.49 19.63
N SER A 28 -19.77 36.55 20.80
CA SER A 28 -18.96 35.41 21.33
C SER A 28 -19.80 34.15 21.46
N SER A 29 -21.01 34.22 21.97
CA SER A 29 -21.91 33.07 22.12
C SER A 29 -22.26 32.45 20.78
N ILE A 30 -22.53 33.23 19.76
CA ILE A 30 -22.80 32.76 18.39
C ILE A 30 -21.55 32.02 17.84
N LEU A 31 -20.37 32.62 17.99
CA LEU A 31 -19.12 32.00 17.55
C LEU A 31 -18.87 30.67 18.25
N PHE A 32 -19.06 30.57 19.57
CA PHE A 32 -18.93 29.32 20.31
C PHE A 32 -19.90 28.24 19.84
N VAL A 33 -21.15 28.60 19.53
CA VAL A 33 -22.13 27.64 18.98
C VAL A 33 -21.68 27.14 17.60
N CYS A 34 -21.22 28.04 16.73
CA CYS A 34 -20.73 27.67 15.40
C CYS A 34 -19.51 26.75 15.47
N ILE A 35 -18.52 27.07 16.30
CA ILE A 35 -17.32 26.24 16.50
C ILE A 35 -17.72 24.89 17.09
N GLY A 36 -18.59 24.89 18.13
CA GLY A 36 -19.03 23.64 18.79
C GLY A 36 -19.76 22.68 17.85
N ARG A 37 -20.46 23.18 16.83
CA ARG A 37 -21.14 22.36 15.82
C ARG A 37 -20.19 21.87 14.71
N THR A 38 -19.26 22.68 14.27
CA THR A 38 -18.38 22.35 13.15
C THR A 38 -17.16 21.52 13.56
N TYR A 39 -16.66 21.72 14.77
CA TYR A 39 -15.47 21.03 15.29
C TYR A 39 -15.55 19.48 15.24
N PRO A 40 -16.60 18.82 15.79
CA PRO A 40 -16.69 17.36 15.75
C PRO A 40 -16.80 16.81 14.32
N TYR A 41 -17.46 17.53 13.42
CA TYR A 41 -17.54 17.15 12.00
C TYR A 41 -16.14 17.15 11.35
N ILE A 42 -15.38 18.23 11.54
CA ILE A 42 -14.03 18.36 11.00
C ILE A 42 -13.10 17.28 11.56
N ILE A 43 -13.14 17.02 12.86
CA ILE A 43 -12.30 15.98 13.50
C ILE A 43 -12.64 14.59 12.97
N ASN A 44 -13.91 14.25 12.81
CA ASN A 44 -14.31 12.96 12.27
C ASN A 44 -13.83 12.77 10.82
N GLU A 45 -13.96 13.79 9.98
CA GLU A 45 -13.50 13.74 8.60
C GLU A 45 -11.98 13.64 8.50
N LEU A 46 -11.25 14.42 9.29
CA LEU A 46 -9.80 14.34 9.38
C LEU A 46 -9.33 12.95 9.87
N THR A 47 -9.97 12.39 10.86
CA THR A 47 -9.62 11.06 11.39
C THR A 47 -9.86 9.98 10.35
N SER A 48 -10.98 10.02 9.64
CA SER A 48 -11.29 9.09 8.55
C SER A 48 -10.26 9.18 7.42
N SER A 49 -9.96 10.39 6.97
CA SER A 49 -8.97 10.64 5.92
C SER A 49 -7.57 10.20 6.34
N TYR A 50 -7.19 10.40 7.61
CA TYR A 50 -5.92 9.96 8.15
C TYR A 50 -5.81 8.42 8.22
N GLN A 51 -6.87 7.73 8.61
CA GLN A 51 -6.92 6.26 8.64
C GLN A 51 -6.77 5.69 7.22
N GLN A 52 -7.46 6.26 6.23
CA GLN A 52 -7.33 5.86 4.84
C GLN A 52 -5.90 6.07 4.33
N TYR A 53 -5.32 7.24 4.56
CA TYR A 53 -3.95 7.57 4.14
C TYR A 53 -2.91 6.62 4.76
N ARG A 54 -3.02 6.31 6.05
CA ARG A 54 -2.14 5.34 6.72
C ARG A 54 -2.25 3.96 6.09
N LEU A 55 -3.47 3.51 5.82
CA LEU A 55 -3.72 2.21 5.18
C LEU A 55 -3.08 2.17 3.79
N GLU A 56 -3.28 3.18 2.97
CA GLU A 56 -2.70 3.26 1.62
C GLU A 56 -1.17 3.23 1.63
N ILE A 57 -0.53 3.98 2.54
CA ILE A 57 0.95 3.96 2.67
C ILE A 57 1.45 2.59 3.11
N TYR A 58 0.83 1.99 4.10
CA TYR A 58 1.21 0.66 4.60
C TYR A 58 1.11 -0.39 3.49
N LEU A 59 0.00 -0.40 2.75
CA LEU A 59 -0.21 -1.28 1.61
C LEU A 59 0.84 -1.02 0.53
N LYS A 60 1.07 0.22 0.15
CA LYS A 60 2.00 0.59 -0.92
C LYS A 60 3.42 0.12 -0.64
N GLN A 61 3.91 0.25 0.59
CA GLN A 61 5.24 -0.22 0.96
C GLN A 61 5.39 -1.74 0.77
N ARG A 62 4.40 -2.53 1.21
CA ARG A 62 4.41 -4.00 1.08
C ARG A 62 4.26 -4.44 -0.38
N LEU A 63 3.42 -3.76 -1.13
CA LEU A 63 3.19 -4.06 -2.55
C LEU A 63 4.40 -3.72 -3.41
N GLN A 64 5.14 -2.67 -3.09
CA GLN A 64 6.37 -2.33 -3.79
C GLN A 64 7.42 -3.46 -3.70
N LEU A 65 7.51 -4.13 -2.56
CA LEU A 65 8.38 -5.30 -2.40
C LEU A 65 7.91 -6.45 -3.29
N LEU A 66 6.61 -6.76 -3.29
CA LEU A 66 6.00 -7.79 -4.13
C LEU A 66 6.26 -7.52 -5.62
N GLU A 67 6.02 -6.29 -6.09
CA GLU A 67 6.30 -5.91 -7.47
C GLU A 67 7.78 -6.08 -7.83
N THR A 68 8.68 -5.69 -6.92
CA THR A 68 10.12 -5.79 -7.13
C THR A 68 10.56 -7.25 -7.31
N GLN A 69 10.00 -8.16 -6.53
CA GLN A 69 10.27 -9.58 -6.67
C GLN A 69 9.71 -10.14 -7.98
N LEU A 70 8.47 -9.80 -8.34
CA LEU A 70 7.87 -10.24 -9.61
C LEU A 70 8.64 -9.70 -10.84
N ARG A 71 9.20 -8.50 -10.77
CA ARG A 71 10.07 -7.95 -11.85
C ARG A 71 11.35 -8.75 -12.06
N ARG A 72 11.84 -9.40 -11.02
CA ARG A 72 13.06 -10.25 -11.08
C ARG A 72 12.77 -11.64 -11.64
N ALA A 73 11.51 -12.06 -11.71
CA ALA A 73 11.14 -13.38 -12.21
C ALA A 73 11.89 -13.72 -13.51
N GLY A 74 12.52 -14.90 -13.54
CA GLY A 74 13.36 -15.37 -14.63
C GLY A 74 14.77 -14.80 -14.68
N TYR A 75 15.17 -13.94 -13.75
CA TYR A 75 16.53 -13.43 -13.70
C TYR A 75 17.54 -14.51 -13.34
N CYS A 76 18.66 -14.53 -14.07
CA CYS A 76 19.80 -15.39 -13.81
C CYS A 76 21.08 -14.64 -14.20
N ASN A 77 22.07 -14.66 -13.33
CA ASN A 77 23.40 -14.09 -13.59
C ASN A 77 24.34 -15.10 -14.24
N GLY A 78 23.85 -15.96 -15.13
CA GLY A 78 24.64 -17.02 -15.75
C GLY A 78 23.81 -17.89 -16.70
N ASN A 79 23.99 -19.18 -16.64
CA ASN A 79 23.33 -20.19 -17.47
C ASN A 79 22.37 -21.06 -16.66
N CYS A 80 21.36 -20.49 -16.06
CA CYS A 80 20.35 -21.27 -15.36
C CYS A 80 19.53 -22.10 -16.35
N ALA A 81 19.51 -23.42 -16.15
CA ALA A 81 18.71 -24.31 -16.98
C ALA A 81 17.26 -24.30 -16.55
N ILE A 82 16.32 -24.30 -17.52
CA ILE A 82 14.87 -24.34 -17.22
C ILE A 82 14.49 -25.55 -16.36
N LYS A 83 15.19 -26.70 -16.51
CA LYS A 83 14.99 -27.88 -15.68
C LYS A 83 15.30 -27.64 -14.19
N GLU A 84 16.14 -26.66 -13.86
CA GLU A 84 16.46 -26.24 -12.48
C GLU A 84 15.37 -25.33 -11.90
N ALA A 85 14.49 -24.78 -12.75
CA ALA A 85 13.36 -23.99 -12.29
C ALA A 85 12.30 -24.81 -11.55
N PHE A 86 12.31 -26.15 -11.65
CA PHE A 86 11.28 -27.03 -11.10
C PHE A 86 9.85 -26.59 -11.46
N LEU A 87 9.72 -25.70 -12.45
CA LEU A 87 8.52 -25.14 -13.00
C LEU A 87 8.56 -25.32 -14.53
N PRO A 88 7.41 -25.38 -15.20
CA PRO A 88 7.37 -25.47 -16.67
C PRO A 88 7.91 -24.21 -17.35
N ALA A 89 8.02 -23.10 -16.62
CA ALA A 89 8.59 -21.82 -17.04
C ALA A 89 9.09 -21.06 -15.81
N PRO A 90 9.99 -20.05 -15.95
CA PRO A 90 10.47 -19.26 -14.81
C PRO A 90 9.39 -18.51 -14.01
N LEU A 91 8.18 -18.41 -14.56
CA LEU A 91 7.00 -17.90 -13.89
C LEU A 91 5.80 -18.77 -14.25
N LYS A 92 5.07 -19.23 -13.25
CA LYS A 92 3.83 -20.01 -13.38
C LYS A 92 2.71 -19.34 -12.62
N ILE A 93 1.62 -19.02 -13.32
CA ILE A 93 0.39 -18.51 -12.72
C ILE A 93 -0.55 -19.68 -12.51
N GLY A 94 -1.12 -19.74 -11.33
CA GLY A 94 -2.06 -20.78 -10.92
C GLY A 94 -3.16 -20.23 -10.04
N HIS A 95 -3.72 -21.10 -9.21
CA HIS A 95 -4.72 -20.74 -8.22
C HIS A 95 -4.55 -21.61 -6.96
N TYR A 96 -4.99 -21.09 -5.83
CA TYR A 96 -5.22 -21.90 -4.65
C TYR A 96 -6.63 -22.53 -4.75
N PRO A 97 -6.87 -23.75 -4.23
CA PRO A 97 -8.19 -24.39 -4.30
C PRO A 97 -9.33 -23.45 -3.91
N TYR A 98 -10.41 -23.46 -4.69
CA TYR A 98 -11.61 -22.61 -4.55
C TYR A 98 -11.38 -21.10 -4.77
N HIS A 99 -10.18 -20.68 -5.20
CA HIS A 99 -9.89 -19.30 -5.61
C HIS A 99 -9.79 -19.19 -7.15
N PRO A 100 -10.03 -17.99 -7.71
CA PRO A 100 -9.96 -17.79 -9.17
C PRO A 100 -8.54 -18.02 -9.70
N HIS A 101 -8.44 -18.32 -10.99
CA HIS A 101 -7.14 -18.36 -11.66
C HIS A 101 -6.43 -17.02 -11.55
N GLY A 102 -5.11 -17.02 -11.33
CA GLY A 102 -4.35 -15.82 -11.05
C GLY A 102 -4.18 -15.50 -9.56
N SER A 103 -4.85 -16.27 -8.67
CA SER A 103 -4.73 -16.08 -7.21
C SER A 103 -3.47 -16.70 -6.59
N CYS A 104 -2.64 -17.34 -7.40
CA CYS A 104 -1.33 -17.85 -6.98
C CYS A 104 -0.33 -17.67 -8.12
N VAL A 105 0.90 -17.30 -7.75
CA VAL A 105 2.03 -17.21 -8.66
C VAL A 105 3.25 -17.85 -8.05
N LEU A 106 3.96 -18.64 -8.84
CA LEU A 106 5.25 -19.22 -8.52
C LEU A 106 6.27 -18.69 -9.52
N PHE A 107 7.44 -18.34 -9.05
CA PHE A 107 8.50 -17.81 -9.92
C PHE A 107 9.88 -18.11 -9.33
N VAL A 108 10.88 -18.06 -10.19
CA VAL A 108 12.28 -18.29 -9.83
C VAL A 108 13.12 -17.12 -10.28
N TYR A 109 14.09 -16.73 -9.47
CA TYR A 109 15.16 -15.80 -9.85
C TYR A 109 16.41 -16.02 -8.99
N ASP A 110 17.58 -15.88 -9.59
CA ASP A 110 18.88 -15.97 -8.93
C ASP A 110 19.07 -14.80 -7.96
N MET A 111 18.84 -15.06 -6.67
CA MET A 111 18.84 -14.04 -5.63
C MET A 111 20.25 -13.67 -5.20
N ASN A 112 21.16 -14.66 -5.12
CA ASN A 112 22.52 -14.50 -4.65
C ASN A 112 23.54 -14.20 -5.78
N ASN A 113 23.07 -14.16 -7.05
CA ASN A 113 23.85 -13.88 -8.27
C ASN A 113 24.97 -14.90 -8.53
N ASN A 114 24.76 -16.17 -8.17
CA ASN A 114 25.75 -17.24 -8.38
C ASN A 114 25.61 -17.93 -9.75
N GLY A 115 24.64 -17.55 -10.58
CA GLY A 115 24.44 -18.02 -11.94
C GLY A 115 23.69 -19.35 -12.07
N ARG A 116 23.00 -19.81 -11.02
CA ARG A 116 22.11 -20.98 -11.01
C ARG A 116 20.85 -20.70 -10.21
N TRP A 117 19.83 -21.55 -10.35
CA TRP A 117 18.63 -21.51 -9.54
C TRP A 117 18.65 -22.65 -8.53
N GLU A 118 18.79 -22.31 -7.25
CA GLU A 118 18.76 -23.26 -6.15
C GLU A 118 17.37 -23.90 -6.02
N SER A 119 17.36 -25.21 -5.76
CA SER A 119 16.13 -25.99 -5.68
C SER A 119 15.20 -25.52 -4.55
N PRO A 120 13.88 -25.84 -4.61
CA PRO A 120 12.95 -25.49 -3.55
C PRO A 120 13.31 -26.05 -2.16
N GLU A 121 14.10 -27.12 -2.10
CA GLU A 121 14.46 -27.83 -0.87
C GLU A 121 15.74 -27.26 -0.23
N GLU A 122 16.51 -26.47 -0.97
CA GLU A 122 17.74 -25.85 -0.48
C GLU A 122 17.42 -24.68 0.46
N GLN A 123 18.31 -24.46 1.44
CA GLN A 123 18.14 -23.39 2.43
C GLN A 123 18.09 -21.98 1.77
N GLU A 124 18.90 -21.79 0.71
CA GLU A 124 18.95 -20.56 -0.06
C GLU A 124 18.14 -20.65 -1.37
N SER A 125 17.05 -21.40 -1.36
CA SER A 125 16.19 -21.58 -2.54
C SER A 125 15.87 -20.27 -3.26
N ASP A 126 15.89 -20.32 -4.58
CA ASP A 126 15.54 -19.23 -5.50
C ASP A 126 14.08 -19.28 -5.98
N HIS A 127 13.30 -20.18 -5.40
CA HIS A 127 11.89 -20.36 -5.70
C HIS A 127 11.03 -19.54 -4.76
N PHE A 128 10.20 -18.69 -5.33
CA PHE A 128 9.35 -17.76 -4.62
C PHE A 128 7.89 -17.92 -5.07
N GLY A 129 6.97 -17.53 -4.21
CA GLY A 129 5.56 -17.50 -4.58
C GLY A 129 4.75 -16.55 -3.73
N PHE A 130 3.61 -16.17 -4.30
CA PHE A 130 2.55 -15.43 -3.63
C PHE A 130 1.23 -16.15 -3.88
N ARG A 131 0.35 -16.19 -2.88
CA ARG A 131 -1.00 -16.73 -3.04
C ARG A 131 -2.01 -15.98 -2.17
N LEU A 132 -3.24 -16.00 -2.60
CA LEU A 132 -4.39 -15.61 -1.77
C LEU A 132 -5.01 -16.86 -1.15
N LYS A 133 -5.09 -16.88 0.18
CA LYS A 133 -5.76 -17.94 0.94
C LYS A 133 -6.55 -17.36 2.09
N ASN A 134 -7.84 -17.66 2.18
CA ASN A 134 -8.71 -17.25 3.28
C ASN A 134 -8.63 -15.75 3.62
N GLY A 135 -8.65 -14.89 2.60
CA GLY A 135 -8.55 -13.44 2.79
C GLY A 135 -7.16 -12.94 3.18
N GLN A 136 -6.13 -13.78 3.09
CA GLN A 136 -4.75 -13.43 3.40
C GLN A 136 -3.84 -13.57 2.18
N LEU A 137 -3.08 -12.54 1.88
CA LEU A 137 -1.99 -12.62 0.91
C LEU A 137 -0.77 -13.19 1.61
N GLU A 138 -0.30 -14.31 1.11
CA GLU A 138 0.81 -15.06 1.68
C GLU A 138 1.99 -15.11 0.71
N GLN A 139 3.20 -15.14 1.24
CA GLN A 139 4.45 -15.35 0.51
C GLN A 139 5.19 -16.57 1.02
N ARG A 140 6.01 -17.18 0.15
CA ARG A 140 6.91 -18.26 0.54
C ARG A 140 8.17 -18.27 -0.32
N ARG A 141 9.31 -18.56 0.31
CA ARG A 141 10.56 -18.99 -0.34
C ARG A 141 10.69 -20.52 -0.23
N GLY A 142 11.29 -21.17 -1.21
CA GLY A 142 11.36 -22.63 -1.27
C GLY A 142 10.01 -23.27 -1.58
N VAL A 143 9.29 -22.73 -2.57
CA VAL A 143 7.95 -23.17 -2.92
C VAL A 143 7.95 -23.99 -4.20
N GLN A 144 7.23 -25.14 -4.20
CA GLN A 144 7.03 -26.00 -5.38
C GLN A 144 5.63 -25.85 -5.99
N ASN A 145 4.62 -25.63 -5.18
CA ASN A 145 3.23 -25.51 -5.65
C ASN A 145 2.41 -24.58 -4.75
N CYS A 146 1.24 -24.17 -5.23
CA CYS A 146 0.34 -23.29 -4.51
C CYS A 146 -0.25 -23.90 -3.24
N ASP A 147 -0.29 -25.22 -3.13
CA ASP A 147 -0.90 -25.94 -1.99
C ASP A 147 0.12 -26.26 -0.88
N SER A 148 1.41 -26.02 -1.10
CA SER A 148 2.48 -26.25 -0.12
C SER A 148 2.14 -25.61 1.23
N THR A 149 2.71 -26.16 2.31
CA THR A 149 2.62 -25.58 3.67
C THR A 149 3.76 -24.59 3.93
N GLY A 150 3.74 -23.86 5.03
CA GLY A 150 4.85 -22.98 5.45
C GLY A 150 4.83 -21.59 4.79
N TRP A 151 3.68 -21.14 4.30
CA TRP A 151 3.50 -19.78 3.80
C TRP A 151 3.42 -18.77 4.94
N GLN A 152 3.92 -17.57 4.71
CA GLN A 152 3.95 -16.47 5.66
C GLN A 152 3.03 -15.35 5.18
N GLN A 153 2.23 -14.80 6.08
CA GLN A 153 1.34 -13.69 5.80
C GLN A 153 2.14 -12.40 5.55
N ILE A 154 1.73 -11.63 4.55
CA ILE A 154 2.35 -10.35 4.20
C ILE A 154 1.76 -9.22 5.05
N PHE A 155 0.47 -9.32 5.36
CA PHE A 155 -0.28 -8.32 6.12
C PHE A 155 -0.75 -8.91 7.45
N ASP A 156 -0.99 -8.04 8.44
CA ASP A 156 -1.62 -8.45 9.67
C ASP A 156 -3.06 -8.88 9.41
N LYS A 157 -3.38 -10.13 9.78
CA LYS A 157 -4.70 -10.72 9.57
C LYS A 157 -5.82 -10.05 10.39
N GLU A 158 -5.47 -9.35 11.48
CA GLU A 158 -6.44 -8.64 12.31
C GLU A 158 -6.75 -7.23 11.78
N GLU A 159 -5.87 -6.68 10.94
CA GLU A 159 -6.03 -5.35 10.39
C GLU A 159 -6.59 -5.35 8.97
N ILE A 160 -6.11 -6.27 8.12
CA ILE A 160 -6.37 -6.26 6.68
C ILE A 160 -6.90 -7.60 6.19
N GLU A 161 -7.94 -7.52 5.39
CA GLU A 161 -8.44 -8.63 4.57
C GLU A 161 -8.17 -8.33 3.09
N VAL A 162 -7.58 -9.30 2.39
CA VAL A 162 -7.39 -9.25 0.93
C VAL A 162 -8.54 -9.96 0.26
N THR A 163 -9.44 -9.20 -0.34
CA THR A 163 -10.65 -9.76 -0.99
C THR A 163 -10.39 -10.21 -2.41
N GLU A 164 -9.36 -9.69 -3.06
CA GLU A 164 -8.97 -10.07 -4.41
C GLU A 164 -7.44 -10.00 -4.57
N PHE A 165 -6.86 -11.01 -5.19
CA PHE A 165 -5.50 -11.02 -5.71
C PHE A 165 -5.53 -11.77 -7.03
N ILE A 166 -5.34 -11.05 -8.14
CA ILE A 166 -5.39 -11.62 -9.48
C ILE A 166 -4.20 -11.11 -10.29
N LEU A 167 -3.49 -12.07 -10.87
CA LEU A 167 -2.40 -11.86 -11.79
C LEU A 167 -2.78 -12.37 -13.17
N THR A 168 -2.68 -11.49 -14.18
CA THR A 168 -3.02 -11.83 -15.56
C THR A 168 -1.83 -11.48 -16.47
N PRO A 169 -1.22 -12.46 -17.15
CA PRO A 169 -0.16 -12.21 -18.10
C PRO A 169 -0.74 -11.62 -19.38
N TYR A 170 -0.04 -10.67 -19.97
CA TYR A 170 -0.36 -10.15 -21.29
C TYR A 170 0.87 -9.68 -22.02
N THR A 171 0.79 -9.66 -23.34
CA THR A 171 1.89 -9.23 -24.21
C THR A 171 1.48 -7.95 -24.92
N HIS A 172 2.38 -6.96 -24.90
CA HIS A 172 2.22 -5.71 -25.62
C HIS A 172 3.22 -5.63 -26.76
N TYR A 173 2.74 -5.49 -27.97
CA TYR A 173 3.58 -5.28 -29.16
C TYR A 173 3.90 -3.79 -29.34
N SER A 174 5.19 -3.46 -29.41
CA SER A 174 5.64 -2.11 -29.71
C SER A 174 5.93 -1.96 -31.22
N PRO A 175 5.13 -1.19 -31.96
CA PRO A 175 5.36 -0.99 -33.39
C PRO A 175 6.68 -0.24 -33.66
N ILE A 176 7.12 0.64 -32.77
CA ILE A 176 8.36 1.40 -32.88
C ILE A 176 9.58 0.49 -32.75
N LYS A 177 9.57 -0.41 -31.75
CA LYS A 177 10.68 -1.35 -31.48
C LYS A 177 10.55 -2.67 -32.23
N LYS A 178 9.46 -2.88 -32.97
CA LYS A 178 9.13 -4.10 -33.71
C LYS A 178 9.32 -5.38 -32.92
N ARG A 179 8.95 -5.34 -31.63
CA ARG A 179 9.04 -6.50 -30.73
C ARG A 179 7.93 -6.50 -29.67
N ALA A 180 7.62 -7.68 -29.18
CA ALA A 180 6.69 -7.90 -28.10
C ALA A 180 7.38 -7.75 -26.73
N PHE A 181 6.63 -7.31 -25.74
CA PHE A 181 7.06 -7.22 -24.36
C PHE A 181 6.03 -7.90 -23.46
N ASN A 182 6.51 -8.75 -22.57
CA ASN A 182 5.67 -9.46 -21.63
C ASN A 182 5.43 -8.63 -20.36
N TYR A 183 4.19 -8.58 -19.96
CA TYR A 183 3.71 -7.86 -18.77
C TYR A 183 2.84 -8.76 -17.92
N LEU A 184 2.76 -8.43 -16.66
CA LEU A 184 1.86 -9.01 -15.68
C LEU A 184 0.97 -7.91 -15.10
N SER A 185 -0.33 -7.98 -15.35
CA SER A 185 -1.31 -7.13 -14.69
C SER A 185 -1.57 -7.69 -13.30
N LEU A 186 -1.44 -6.87 -12.29
CA LEU A 186 -1.73 -7.18 -10.89
C LEU A 186 -2.94 -6.37 -10.44
N SER A 187 -3.96 -7.06 -9.96
CA SER A 187 -5.15 -6.47 -9.31
C SER A 187 -5.26 -6.98 -7.89
N LEU A 188 -5.36 -6.06 -6.94
CA LEU A 188 -5.52 -6.34 -5.51
C LEU A 188 -6.61 -5.47 -4.91
N LYS A 189 -7.51 -6.08 -4.15
CA LYS A 189 -8.51 -5.37 -3.36
C LYS A 189 -8.32 -5.70 -1.89
N PHE A 190 -8.30 -4.66 -1.10
CA PHE A 190 -8.10 -4.71 0.35
C PHE A 190 -9.30 -4.11 1.07
N GLN A 191 -9.60 -4.64 2.23
CA GLN A 191 -10.59 -4.10 3.15
C GLN A 191 -10.00 -4.08 4.56
N SER A 192 -10.20 -2.97 5.28
CA SER A 192 -9.84 -2.92 6.69
C SER A 192 -10.85 -3.71 7.50
N LYS A 193 -10.36 -4.55 8.43
CA LYS A 193 -11.23 -5.29 9.36
C LYS A 193 -11.76 -4.40 10.49
N GLN A 194 -11.01 -3.36 10.86
CA GLN A 194 -11.44 -2.40 11.87
C GLN A 194 -12.53 -1.46 11.37
N ASN A 195 -12.48 -1.10 10.07
CA ASN A 195 -13.47 -0.26 9.43
C ASN A 195 -13.75 -0.78 8.01
N THR A 196 -14.82 -1.55 7.87
CA THR A 196 -15.19 -2.21 6.62
C THR A 196 -15.55 -1.26 5.47
N ASN A 197 -15.76 0.03 5.76
CA ASN A 197 -15.95 1.06 4.75
C ASN A 197 -14.65 1.48 4.07
N LEU A 198 -13.50 1.25 4.73
CA LEU A 198 -12.18 1.51 4.16
C LEU A 198 -11.78 0.39 3.23
N LYS A 199 -11.87 0.65 1.93
CA LYS A 199 -11.48 -0.26 0.86
C LYS A 199 -10.45 0.40 -0.04
N VAL A 200 -9.43 -0.35 -0.41
CA VAL A 200 -8.39 0.12 -1.33
C VAL A 200 -8.31 -0.86 -2.50
N HIS A 201 -8.33 -0.33 -3.71
CA HIS A 201 -8.06 -1.07 -4.93
C HIS A 201 -6.71 -0.64 -5.50
N TYR A 202 -5.80 -1.60 -5.60
CA TYR A 202 -4.48 -1.40 -6.17
C TYR A 202 -4.37 -2.14 -7.49
N GLN A 203 -4.02 -1.44 -8.54
CA GLN A 203 -3.81 -2.03 -9.86
C GLN A 203 -2.52 -1.50 -10.49
N THR A 204 -1.71 -2.40 -11.01
CA THR A 204 -0.44 -2.06 -11.65
C THR A 204 -0.08 -3.03 -12.76
N SER A 205 0.84 -2.60 -13.63
CA SER A 205 1.41 -3.41 -14.70
C SER A 205 2.90 -3.61 -14.48
N ILE A 206 3.31 -4.84 -14.35
CA ILE A 206 4.69 -5.23 -14.08
C ILE A 206 5.31 -5.77 -15.37
N ARG A 207 6.36 -5.12 -15.87
CA ARG A 207 7.09 -5.63 -17.02
C ARG A 207 8.00 -6.77 -16.63
N LEU A 208 7.83 -7.91 -17.29
CA LEU A 208 8.68 -9.10 -17.13
C LEU A 208 9.87 -8.99 -18.10
N ARG A 209 11.05 -8.65 -17.58
CA ARG A 209 12.22 -8.36 -18.41
C ARG A 209 13.01 -9.60 -18.78
N ASN A 210 12.95 -10.63 -17.95
CA ASN A 210 13.78 -11.83 -18.03
C ASN A 210 12.97 -13.04 -18.53
N ILE A 211 11.74 -12.84 -18.93
CA ILE A 211 10.85 -13.86 -19.50
C ILE A 211 10.54 -13.48 -20.95
N SER A 212 11.04 -14.27 -21.87
CA SER A 212 10.83 -14.13 -23.32
C SER A 212 9.60 -14.93 -23.78
#